data_8276a15033e8b4bdc180a74577aca457
#
_entry.id   8276a15033e8b4bdc180a74577aca457
#
_cell.length_a   1.000
_cell.length_b   1.000
_cell.length_c   1.000
_cell.angle_alpha   90.00
_cell.angle_beta   90.00
_cell.angle_gamma   90.00
#
_symmetry.space_group_name_H-M   'P 1'
#
loop_
_entity.id
_entity.type
_entity.pdbx_description
1 polymer ?
#
loop_
_entity_poly.entity_id
_entity_poly.type
_entity_poly.pdbx_seq_one_letter_code
_entity_poly.pdbx_strand_id
1 'polypeptide(L)'
;KVSASSQLKEVAIADIIGGMDIVKGELIVEVVNEAMTVRGDADLGAVPISLTWRRNFGDTPVFRSRYQIQGRVEQEQWATSLGFDFAPFTGETIRGPSEAKVTVTEFDDRRREVRAKLDLTETQLLLADLKWIKSQGVPGTAQVDLTMHGDRVRVIDQFTVEAGNLEVRGSAQMES
;
A
#
# COMPACT_ATOMS: atom_id res chain seq x y z
N LYS A 1 -20.28 -16.29 -23.18
CA LYS A 1 -19.28 -15.28 -22.82
C LYS A 1 -20.03 -14.03 -22.41
N VAL A 2 -19.95 -13.65 -21.14
CA VAL A 2 -20.60 -12.45 -20.61
C VAL A 2 -19.52 -11.40 -20.38
N SER A 3 -19.75 -10.18 -20.82
CA SER A 3 -18.94 -9.02 -20.46
C SER A 3 -19.86 -7.84 -20.19
N ALA A 4 -19.56 -7.08 -19.15
CA ALA A 4 -20.23 -5.85 -18.80
C ALA A 4 -19.18 -4.81 -18.38
N SER A 5 -19.45 -3.54 -18.67
CA SER A 5 -18.62 -2.42 -18.23
C SER A 5 -19.53 -1.31 -17.72
N SER A 6 -19.13 -0.65 -16.65
CA SER A 6 -19.85 0.49 -16.08
C SER A 6 -18.85 1.52 -15.56
N GLN A 7 -19.20 2.79 -15.70
CA GLN A 7 -18.48 3.89 -15.07
C GLN A 7 -19.25 4.35 -13.84
N LEU A 8 -18.58 4.40 -12.71
CA LEU A 8 -19.14 4.80 -11.43
C LEU A 8 -18.49 6.10 -10.99
N LYS A 9 -19.26 7.02 -10.43
CA LYS A 9 -18.80 8.32 -9.91
C LYS A 9 -19.21 8.45 -8.45
N GLU A 10 -18.43 9.22 -7.69
CA GLU A 10 -18.65 9.48 -6.26
C GLU A 10 -18.78 8.18 -5.45
N VAL A 11 -17.99 7.17 -5.80
CA VAL A 11 -18.03 5.88 -5.11
C VAL A 11 -17.44 6.02 -3.72
N ALA A 12 -18.13 5.44 -2.73
CA ALA A 12 -17.61 5.24 -1.39
C ALA A 12 -17.68 3.74 -1.04
N ILE A 13 -16.57 3.19 -0.55
CA ILE A 13 -16.46 1.79 -0.12
C ILE A 13 -15.78 1.80 1.26
N ALA A 14 -16.48 1.29 2.26
CA ALA A 14 -15.95 1.21 3.62
C ALA A 14 -15.08 -0.02 3.81
N ASP A 15 -14.09 0.10 4.69
CA ASP A 15 -13.23 -1.00 5.20
C ASP A 15 -12.58 -1.87 4.11
N ILE A 16 -12.08 -1.22 3.05
CA ILE A 16 -11.55 -1.97 1.91
C ILE A 16 -10.12 -2.48 2.15
N ILE A 17 -9.30 -1.72 2.84
CA ILE A 17 -7.89 -2.06 3.13
C ILE A 17 -7.52 -1.57 4.53
N GLY A 18 -7.29 -2.52 5.46
CA GLY A 18 -6.81 -2.19 6.79
C GLY A 18 -7.70 -1.25 7.60
N GLY A 19 -9.03 -1.31 7.40
CA GLY A 19 -9.99 -0.44 8.07
C GLY A 19 -10.13 0.95 7.44
N MET A 20 -9.51 1.20 6.30
CA MET A 20 -9.59 2.48 5.60
C MET A 20 -10.69 2.48 4.54
N ASP A 21 -11.36 3.62 4.42
CA ASP A 21 -12.42 3.84 3.45
C ASP A 21 -11.86 4.44 2.16
N ILE A 22 -12.42 4.03 1.03
CA ILE A 22 -12.27 4.70 -0.25
C ILE A 22 -13.46 5.64 -0.41
N VAL A 23 -13.19 6.89 -0.79
CA VAL A 23 -14.21 7.91 -1.04
C VAL A 23 -13.91 8.67 -2.33
N LYS A 24 -14.90 9.39 -2.85
CA LYS A 24 -14.80 10.19 -4.09
C LYS A 24 -14.29 9.40 -5.30
N GLY A 25 -14.59 8.09 -5.36
CA GLY A 25 -14.10 7.24 -6.42
C GLY A 25 -14.72 7.56 -7.78
N GLU A 26 -13.86 7.76 -8.79
CA GLU A 26 -14.22 7.72 -10.20
C GLU A 26 -13.69 6.42 -10.79
N LEU A 27 -14.54 5.40 -10.85
CA LEU A 27 -14.13 4.04 -11.10
C LEU A 27 -14.77 3.46 -12.35
N ILE A 28 -14.03 2.68 -13.11
CA ILE A 28 -14.51 1.83 -14.20
C ILE A 28 -14.52 0.40 -13.70
N VAL A 29 -15.68 -0.25 -13.80
CA VAL A 29 -15.87 -1.66 -13.47
C VAL A 29 -16.04 -2.45 -14.74
N GLU A 30 -15.25 -3.48 -14.92
CA GLU A 30 -15.34 -4.45 -16.02
C GLU A 30 -15.52 -5.85 -15.45
N VAL A 31 -16.54 -6.56 -15.93
CA VAL A 31 -16.79 -7.96 -15.58
C VAL A 31 -16.66 -8.79 -16.84
N VAL A 32 -15.78 -9.78 -16.81
CA VAL A 32 -15.57 -10.70 -17.95
C VAL A 32 -15.46 -12.13 -17.41
N ASN A 33 -16.43 -12.97 -17.79
CA ASN A 33 -16.51 -14.37 -17.36
C ASN A 33 -16.39 -14.51 -15.83
N GLU A 34 -15.25 -15.02 -15.35
CA GLU A 34 -14.99 -15.37 -13.95
C GLU A 34 -14.16 -14.30 -13.20
N ALA A 35 -14.10 -13.09 -13.72
CA ALA A 35 -13.32 -12.02 -13.08
C ALA A 35 -14.00 -10.66 -13.20
N MET A 36 -13.78 -9.83 -12.20
CA MET A 36 -14.08 -8.41 -12.17
C MET A 36 -12.79 -7.62 -12.05
N THR A 37 -12.69 -6.53 -12.77
CA THR A 37 -11.64 -5.53 -12.60
C THR A 37 -12.27 -4.17 -12.35
N VAL A 38 -11.80 -3.49 -11.33
CA VAL A 38 -12.15 -2.10 -10.99
C VAL A 38 -10.88 -1.27 -11.10
N ARG A 39 -10.94 -0.14 -11.80
CA ARG A 39 -9.80 0.77 -11.93
C ARG A 39 -10.25 2.21 -11.93
N GLY A 40 -9.43 3.09 -11.44
CA GLY A 40 -9.65 4.54 -11.46
C GLY A 40 -8.97 5.24 -10.31
N ASP A 41 -9.39 6.47 -10.07
CA ASP A 41 -8.85 7.33 -9.03
C ASP A 41 -9.87 7.50 -7.90
N ALA A 42 -9.36 7.66 -6.69
CA ALA A 42 -10.17 7.81 -5.48
C ALA A 42 -9.32 8.45 -4.36
N ASP A 43 -9.94 8.75 -3.23
CA ASP A 43 -9.22 9.08 -2.00
C ASP A 43 -9.25 7.87 -1.04
N LEU A 44 -8.10 7.46 -0.52
CA LEU A 44 -7.97 6.52 0.58
C LEU A 44 -7.78 7.32 1.88
N GLY A 45 -8.84 7.42 2.69
CA GLY A 45 -8.91 8.46 3.70
C GLY A 45 -8.84 9.85 3.05
N ALA A 46 -7.75 10.60 3.27
CA ALA A 46 -7.48 11.89 2.62
C ALA A 46 -6.30 11.84 1.62
N VAL A 47 -5.84 10.65 1.25
CA VAL A 47 -4.73 10.45 0.29
C VAL A 47 -5.30 10.17 -1.09
N PRO A 48 -5.06 11.03 -2.09
CA PRO A 48 -5.42 10.72 -3.48
C PRO A 48 -4.63 9.52 -3.99
N ILE A 49 -5.33 8.55 -4.55
CA ILE A 49 -4.74 7.30 -5.06
C ILE A 49 -5.27 6.95 -6.45
N SER A 50 -4.46 6.22 -7.20
CA SER A 50 -4.90 5.40 -8.33
C SER A 50 -5.03 3.95 -7.86
N LEU A 51 -6.16 3.32 -8.18
CA LEU A 51 -6.51 1.96 -7.76
C LEU A 51 -6.73 1.07 -8.97
N THR A 52 -6.19 -0.15 -8.90
CA THR A 52 -6.65 -1.28 -9.71
C THR A 52 -6.95 -2.43 -8.76
N TRP A 53 -8.18 -2.91 -8.77
CA TRP A 53 -8.63 -4.07 -8.02
C TRP A 53 -9.15 -5.14 -8.98
N ARG A 54 -8.59 -6.33 -8.88
CA ARG A 54 -9.06 -7.52 -9.60
C ARG A 54 -9.58 -8.55 -8.62
N ARG A 55 -10.78 -9.08 -8.88
CA ARG A 55 -11.37 -10.19 -8.14
C ARG A 55 -11.69 -11.34 -9.10
N ASN A 56 -11.27 -12.54 -8.75
CA ASN A 56 -11.56 -13.76 -9.48
C ASN A 56 -12.70 -14.53 -8.77
N PHE A 57 -13.66 -15.02 -9.56
CA PHE A 57 -14.87 -15.73 -9.06
C PHE A 57 -14.80 -17.23 -9.25
N GLY A 58 -13.85 -17.74 -10.06
CA GLY A 58 -13.70 -19.15 -10.33
C GLY A 58 -13.44 -19.99 -9.07
N ASP A 59 -13.60 -21.30 -9.16
CA ASP A 59 -13.53 -22.21 -8.01
C ASP A 59 -12.12 -22.34 -7.43
N THR A 60 -11.09 -22.32 -8.27
CA THR A 60 -9.69 -22.48 -7.86
C THR A 60 -8.78 -21.40 -8.49
N PRO A 61 -8.98 -20.13 -8.22
CA PRO A 61 -8.14 -19.09 -8.79
C PRO A 61 -6.76 -19.07 -8.14
N VAL A 62 -5.75 -18.60 -8.88
CA VAL A 62 -4.39 -18.41 -8.36
C VAL A 62 -4.37 -17.44 -7.17
N PHE A 63 -5.28 -16.47 -7.16
CA PHE A 63 -5.56 -15.57 -6.04
C PHE A 63 -7.03 -15.16 -6.09
N ARG A 64 -7.63 -14.82 -4.95
CA ARG A 64 -9.02 -14.37 -4.86
C ARG A 64 -9.17 -12.90 -5.24
N SER A 65 -8.39 -12.04 -4.63
CA SER A 65 -8.38 -10.59 -4.92
C SER A 65 -6.95 -10.06 -5.01
N ARG A 66 -6.75 -9.05 -5.85
CA ARG A 66 -5.50 -8.29 -5.88
C ARG A 66 -5.81 -6.81 -6.02
N TYR A 67 -5.26 -6.04 -5.10
CA TYR A 67 -5.32 -4.58 -5.09
C TYR A 67 -3.94 -4.03 -5.44
N GLN A 68 -3.90 -3.08 -6.35
CA GLN A 68 -2.71 -2.32 -6.67
C GLN A 68 -3.06 -0.84 -6.47
N ILE A 69 -2.34 -0.19 -5.59
CA ILE A 69 -2.60 1.18 -5.15
C ILE A 69 -1.33 1.98 -5.33
N GLN A 70 -1.48 3.16 -5.87
CA GLN A 70 -0.39 4.12 -5.97
C GLN A 70 -0.90 5.49 -5.54
N GLY A 71 -0.10 6.21 -4.77
CA GLY A 71 -0.42 7.57 -4.34
C GLY A 71 0.78 8.28 -3.74
N ARG A 72 0.65 9.61 -3.65
CA ARG A 72 1.59 10.47 -2.97
C ARG A 72 1.06 10.75 -1.57
N VAL A 73 1.86 10.42 -0.57
CA VAL A 73 1.51 10.56 0.85
C VAL A 73 2.31 11.73 1.41
N GLU A 74 1.62 12.76 1.87
CA GLU A 74 2.24 13.87 2.59
C GLU A 74 2.60 13.47 4.03
N GLN A 75 3.55 14.18 4.64
CA GLN A 75 4.06 13.82 5.96
C GLN A 75 2.97 13.58 7.00
N GLU A 76 1.99 14.48 7.10
CA GLU A 76 0.93 14.41 8.10
C GLU A 76 -0.06 13.28 7.83
N GLN A 77 -0.20 12.86 6.58
CA GLN A 77 -1.16 11.84 6.16
C GLN A 77 -0.74 10.43 6.62
N TRP A 78 0.54 10.19 6.90
CA TRP A 78 0.98 8.92 7.48
C TRP A 78 0.23 8.61 8.77
N ALA A 79 0.16 9.57 9.71
CA ALA A 79 -0.57 9.39 10.96
C ALA A 79 -2.08 9.64 10.80
N THR A 80 -2.48 10.76 10.19
CA THR A 80 -3.88 11.21 10.21
C THR A 80 -4.79 10.43 9.27
N SER A 81 -4.27 9.96 8.14
CA SER A 81 -5.07 9.29 7.10
C SER A 81 -4.80 7.80 7.02
N LEU A 82 -3.56 7.36 7.27
CA LEU A 82 -3.16 5.97 7.13
C LEU A 82 -2.94 5.26 8.48
N GLY A 83 -2.99 5.99 9.61
CA GLY A 83 -2.88 5.43 10.95
C GLY A 83 -1.46 4.99 11.34
N PHE A 84 -0.42 5.42 10.61
CA PHE A 84 0.97 5.13 10.92
C PHE A 84 1.56 6.19 11.84
N ASP A 85 1.21 6.16 13.14
CA ASP A 85 1.72 7.06 14.17
C ASP A 85 2.79 6.34 15.04
N PHE A 86 3.76 5.75 14.39
CA PHE A 86 4.88 5.06 15.03
C PHE A 86 6.16 5.18 14.19
N ALA A 87 7.32 5.01 14.83
CA ALA A 87 8.59 5.03 14.12
C ALA A 87 8.65 3.94 13.02
N PRO A 88 9.16 4.25 11.81
CA PRO A 88 9.82 5.51 11.41
C PRO A 88 8.88 6.58 10.83
N PHE A 89 7.55 6.41 10.84
CA PHE A 89 6.59 7.28 10.16
C PHE A 89 6.24 8.57 10.90
N THR A 90 6.95 8.89 11.98
CA THR A 90 6.76 10.13 12.73
C THR A 90 7.43 11.32 12.04
N GLY A 91 6.90 12.53 12.24
CA GLY A 91 7.49 13.76 11.72
C GLY A 91 8.89 14.09 12.25
N GLU A 92 9.37 13.37 13.27
CA GLU A 92 10.75 13.46 13.74
C GLU A 92 11.70 12.71 12.81
N THR A 93 11.24 11.60 12.22
CA THR A 93 12.05 10.71 11.38
C THR A 93 11.85 10.97 9.89
N ILE A 94 10.62 11.23 9.46
CA ILE A 94 10.23 11.44 8.05
C ILE A 94 9.69 12.86 7.89
N ARG A 95 10.21 13.61 6.92
CA ARG A 95 9.70 14.93 6.55
C ARG A 95 9.58 15.04 5.04
N GLY A 96 8.45 15.62 4.60
CA GLY A 96 8.10 15.76 3.19
C GLY A 96 7.39 14.54 2.63
N PRO A 97 6.99 14.60 1.34
CA PRO A 97 6.17 13.58 0.70
C PRO A 97 6.94 12.32 0.33
N SER A 98 6.20 11.22 0.18
CA SER A 98 6.68 9.95 -0.34
C SER A 98 5.72 9.43 -1.40
N GLU A 99 6.24 8.87 -2.50
CA GLU A 99 5.42 8.12 -3.46
C GLU A 99 5.31 6.68 -3.01
N ALA A 100 4.07 6.20 -2.83
CA ALA A 100 3.80 4.85 -2.36
C ALA A 100 3.17 4.00 -3.46
N LYS A 101 3.65 2.75 -3.59
CA LYS A 101 3.03 1.70 -4.41
C LYS A 101 2.82 0.47 -3.54
N VAL A 102 1.56 0.04 -3.41
CA VAL A 102 1.18 -1.09 -2.58
C VAL A 102 0.44 -2.11 -3.42
N THR A 103 0.84 -3.38 -3.31
CA THR A 103 0.11 -4.52 -3.86
C THR A 103 -0.33 -5.41 -2.71
N VAL A 104 -1.63 -5.66 -2.59
CA VAL A 104 -2.20 -6.62 -1.65
C VAL A 104 -2.79 -7.76 -2.47
N THR A 105 -2.37 -8.99 -2.21
CA THR A 105 -2.92 -10.20 -2.83
C THR A 105 -3.57 -11.07 -1.76
N GLU A 106 -4.85 -11.36 -1.94
CA GLU A 106 -5.64 -12.19 -1.04
C GLU A 106 -5.88 -13.57 -1.64
N PHE A 107 -5.77 -14.59 -0.82
CA PHE A 107 -5.99 -15.99 -1.16
C PHE A 107 -7.20 -16.56 -0.42
N ASP A 108 -7.68 -17.73 -0.82
CA ASP A 108 -8.89 -18.34 -0.25
C ASP A 108 -8.72 -18.82 1.21
N ASP A 109 -7.50 -19.09 1.63
CA ASP A 109 -7.12 -19.52 2.98
C ASP A 109 -6.95 -18.37 3.99
N ARG A 110 -7.45 -17.19 3.68
CA ARG A 110 -7.27 -15.95 4.44
C ARG A 110 -5.82 -15.45 4.54
N ARG A 111 -4.94 -16.02 3.76
CA ARG A 111 -3.58 -15.52 3.58
C ARG A 111 -3.61 -14.27 2.72
N ARG A 112 -2.85 -13.26 3.12
CA ARG A 112 -2.60 -12.04 2.35
C ARG A 112 -1.10 -11.85 2.19
N GLU A 113 -0.68 -11.54 0.99
CA GLU A 113 0.68 -11.07 0.70
C GLU A 113 0.61 -9.58 0.41
N VAL A 114 1.42 -8.81 1.11
CA VAL A 114 1.51 -7.36 0.93
C VAL A 114 2.93 -7.02 0.49
N ARG A 115 3.02 -6.31 -0.62
CA ARG A 115 4.26 -5.68 -1.08
C ARG A 115 4.06 -4.18 -1.14
N ALA A 116 4.85 -3.44 -0.38
CA ALA A 116 4.85 -1.99 -0.41
C ALA A 116 6.23 -1.48 -0.84
N LYS A 117 6.23 -0.47 -1.70
CA LYS A 117 7.42 0.24 -2.14
C LYS A 117 7.20 1.74 -2.01
N LEU A 118 8.16 2.42 -1.42
CA LEU A 118 8.20 3.87 -1.28
C LEU A 118 9.35 4.43 -2.11
N ASP A 119 9.08 5.49 -2.85
CA ASP A 119 10.11 6.40 -3.34
C ASP A 119 10.26 7.52 -2.32
N LEU A 120 11.45 7.64 -1.77
CA LEU A 120 11.81 8.57 -0.71
C LEU A 120 12.68 9.72 -1.23
N THR A 121 12.77 9.91 -2.56
CA THR A 121 13.64 10.94 -3.14
C THR A 121 13.28 12.33 -2.63
N GLU A 122 12.00 12.66 -2.55
CA GLU A 122 11.51 13.94 -2.04
C GLU A 122 11.30 13.97 -0.52
N THR A 123 11.67 12.91 0.17
CA THR A 123 11.54 12.75 1.62
C THR A 123 12.88 13.01 2.30
N GLN A 124 12.93 13.84 3.33
CA GLN A 124 14.05 13.88 4.26
C GLN A 124 13.89 12.77 5.30
N LEU A 125 14.96 12.03 5.56
CA LEU A 125 15.03 11.04 6.65
C LEU A 125 16.02 11.49 7.70
N LEU A 126 15.66 11.38 8.97
CA LEU A 126 16.50 11.69 10.12
C LEU A 126 16.54 10.48 11.08
N LEU A 127 17.72 9.89 11.25
CA LEU A 127 17.98 8.86 12.24
C LEU A 127 18.90 9.46 13.31
N ALA A 128 18.30 10.06 14.33
CA ALA A 128 19.02 10.83 15.34
C ALA A 128 20.05 10.00 16.09
N ASP A 129 19.73 8.76 16.46
CA ASP A 129 20.63 7.83 17.18
C ASP A 129 21.88 7.48 16.38
N LEU A 130 21.79 7.48 15.06
CA LEU A 130 22.91 7.23 14.15
C LEU A 130 23.59 8.53 13.69
N LYS A 131 23.07 9.70 14.08
CA LYS A 131 23.49 11.02 13.58
C LYS A 131 23.50 11.07 12.05
N TRP A 132 22.53 10.40 11.43
CA TRP A 132 22.45 10.26 9.99
C TRP A 132 21.23 10.99 9.43
N ILE A 133 21.45 11.69 8.32
CA ILE A 133 20.42 12.45 7.61
C ILE A 133 20.53 12.14 6.12
N LYS A 134 19.39 11.85 5.51
CA LYS A 134 19.18 11.93 4.07
C LYS A 134 18.43 13.22 3.75
N SER A 135 19.03 14.10 2.99
CA SER A 135 18.37 15.32 2.54
C SER A 135 17.33 15.02 1.46
N GLN A 136 16.32 15.89 1.37
CA GLN A 136 15.37 15.92 0.26
C GLN A 136 16.14 16.07 -1.07
N GLY A 137 15.68 15.40 -2.13
CA GLY A 137 16.34 15.37 -3.44
C GLY A 137 17.42 14.31 -3.59
N VAL A 138 17.90 13.71 -2.50
CA VAL A 138 18.78 12.55 -2.57
C VAL A 138 17.96 11.30 -2.84
N PRO A 139 18.32 10.45 -3.84
CA PRO A 139 17.58 9.22 -4.11
C PRO A 139 17.45 8.32 -2.87
N GLY A 140 16.29 7.72 -2.69
CA GLY A 140 16.05 6.76 -1.65
C GLY A 140 14.81 5.92 -1.96
N THR A 141 14.85 4.65 -1.54
CA THR A 141 13.72 3.72 -1.66
C THR A 141 13.58 2.89 -0.40
N ALA A 142 12.33 2.54 -0.07
CA ALA A 142 12.05 1.52 0.92
C ALA A 142 11.10 0.48 0.29
N GLN A 143 11.31 -0.78 0.65
CA GLN A 143 10.44 -1.88 0.23
C GLN A 143 10.20 -2.80 1.41
N VAL A 144 8.97 -3.31 1.52
CA VAL A 144 8.62 -4.38 2.44
C VAL A 144 7.72 -5.38 1.74
N ASP A 145 8.05 -6.65 1.91
CA ASP A 145 7.23 -7.80 1.52
C ASP A 145 6.84 -8.53 2.80
N LEU A 146 5.54 -8.72 3.03
CA LEU A 146 5.06 -9.39 4.22
C LEU A 146 3.89 -10.31 3.94
N THR A 147 3.77 -11.34 4.78
CA THR A 147 2.68 -12.31 4.78
C THR A 147 1.82 -12.13 6.03
N MET A 148 0.52 -12.02 5.81
CA MET A 148 -0.49 -11.91 6.87
C MET A 148 -1.41 -13.14 6.86
N HIS A 149 -2.01 -13.43 8.00
CA HIS A 149 -3.15 -14.35 8.10
C HIS A 149 -4.29 -13.67 8.86
N GLY A 150 -5.41 -13.43 8.18
CA GLY A 150 -6.41 -12.47 8.64
C GLY A 150 -5.78 -11.07 8.74
N ASP A 151 -5.96 -10.42 9.90
CA ASP A 151 -5.44 -9.06 10.14
C ASP A 151 -4.08 -9.04 10.88
N ARG A 152 -3.44 -10.20 11.03
CA ARG A 152 -2.17 -10.32 11.75
C ARG A 152 -1.02 -10.55 10.79
N VAL A 153 0.03 -9.74 10.90
CA VAL A 153 1.32 -10.01 10.26
C VAL A 153 1.92 -11.26 10.88
N ARG A 154 2.34 -12.21 10.05
CA ARG A 154 3.01 -13.44 10.46
C ARG A 154 4.49 -13.41 10.15
N VAL A 155 4.81 -12.91 8.99
CA VAL A 155 6.19 -12.85 8.51
C VAL A 155 6.40 -11.52 7.80
N ILE A 156 7.51 -10.86 8.10
CA ILE A 156 8.11 -9.88 7.22
C ILE A 156 9.15 -10.65 6.43
N ASP A 157 8.78 -11.04 5.19
CA ASP A 157 9.60 -11.88 4.33
C ASP A 157 10.91 -11.18 3.98
N GLN A 158 10.81 -9.89 3.70
CA GLN A 158 11.93 -9.01 3.43
C GLN A 158 11.55 -7.55 3.67
N PHE A 159 12.48 -6.80 4.22
CA PHE A 159 12.46 -5.34 4.08
C PHE A 159 13.82 -4.84 3.61
N THR A 160 13.80 -3.77 2.82
CA THR A 160 15.01 -3.11 2.32
C THR A 160 14.79 -1.61 2.36
N VAL A 161 15.79 -0.87 2.83
CA VAL A 161 15.86 0.60 2.73
C VAL A 161 17.19 0.96 2.10
N GLU A 162 17.17 1.68 1.01
CA GLU A 162 18.33 2.23 0.34
C GLU A 162 18.15 3.75 0.26
N ALA A 163 19.02 4.52 0.90
CA ALA A 163 18.86 5.96 1.01
C ALA A 163 20.22 6.65 1.14
N GLY A 164 20.67 7.28 0.08
CA GLY A 164 22.00 7.88 0.03
C GLY A 164 23.10 6.83 0.26
N ASN A 165 23.80 6.93 1.39
CA ASN A 165 24.85 5.99 1.80
C ASN A 165 24.38 4.97 2.86
N LEU A 166 23.08 4.95 3.19
CA LEU A 166 22.50 3.97 4.09
C LEU A 166 21.86 2.83 3.29
N GLU A 167 22.21 1.61 3.67
CA GLU A 167 21.52 0.39 3.20
C GLU A 167 21.16 -0.46 4.41
N VAL A 168 19.88 -0.82 4.53
CA VAL A 168 19.37 -1.71 5.57
C VAL A 168 18.56 -2.80 4.94
N ARG A 169 18.79 -4.06 5.33
CA ARG A 169 18.01 -5.22 4.89
C ARG A 169 17.73 -6.13 6.07
N GLY A 170 16.59 -6.78 6.04
CA GLY A 170 16.23 -7.75 7.07
C GLY A 170 14.96 -8.51 6.77
N SER A 171 14.63 -9.41 7.68
CA SER A 171 13.37 -10.17 7.73
C SER A 171 13.00 -10.40 9.19
N ALA A 172 11.74 -10.72 9.47
CA ALA A 172 11.28 -11.03 10.82
C ALA A 172 10.12 -12.02 10.81
N GLN A 173 10.06 -12.89 11.81
CA GLN A 173 8.91 -13.73 12.08
C GLN A 173 8.24 -13.24 13.36
N MET A 174 6.91 -13.12 13.32
CA MET A 174 6.12 -12.72 14.47
C MET A 174 5.69 -13.97 15.21
N GLU A 175 6.04 -14.05 16.50
CA GLU A 175 5.52 -15.10 17.37
C GLU A 175 4.00 -14.94 17.56
N SER A 176 3.29 -16.07 17.62
CA SER A 176 1.82 -16.15 17.72
C SER A 176 1.31 -15.90 19.14
#